data_f63946e16431dba4ea39369ce549e806
#
_entry.id   f63946e16431dba4ea39369ce549e806
#
_cell.length_a   1.000
_cell.length_b   1.000
_cell.length_c   1.000
_cell.angle_alpha   90.00
_cell.angle_beta   90.00
_cell.angle_gamma   90.00
#
_symmetry.space_group_name_H-M   'P 1'
#
loop_
_entity.id
_entity.type
_entity.pdbx_description
1 polymer ?
#
loop_
_entity_poly.entity_id
_entity_poly.type
_entity_poly.pdbx_seq_one_letter_code
_entity_poly.pdbx_strand_id
1 'polypeptide(L)'
;MEDYNGGCSNTGTAYYRNTHNPFLYYTDIASSITRCSRIVDANPSAIGYLALPTTLITDLNSTTTSSNYMWLTPNTCDDGHTLCAPLNNTVTQLNDYLSQIVPKILNSTIFKSQQAALLITWDEASSKTPNKVTAIWAGSPVKTSYKSLSAYDHYSTARTIETAWNLPTLTGYDSKAKPMTEFFLP
;
A
#
# COMPACT_ATOMS: atom_id res chain seq x y z
N MET A 1 -7.31 -2.59 -4.22
CA MET A 1 -7.81 -1.20 -4.32
C MET A 1 -9.18 -1.15 -3.67
N GLU A 2 -9.43 -0.21 -2.77
CA GLU A 2 -10.77 -0.05 -2.20
C GLU A 2 -11.72 0.63 -3.17
N ASP A 3 -13.00 0.24 -3.09
CA ASP A 3 -14.11 0.72 -3.93
C ASP A 3 -13.87 0.56 -5.44
N TYR A 4 -13.05 -0.41 -5.82
CA TYR A 4 -12.71 -0.71 -7.20
C TYR A 4 -13.78 -1.58 -7.87
N ASN A 5 -14.26 -1.14 -9.01
CA ASN A 5 -15.34 -1.82 -9.75
C ASN A 5 -14.89 -2.97 -10.67
N GLY A 6 -13.61 -3.36 -10.62
CA GLY A 6 -13.10 -4.53 -11.35
C GLY A 6 -12.78 -4.31 -12.83
N GLY A 7 -12.38 -5.40 -13.49
CA GLY A 7 -12.26 -5.49 -14.95
C GLY A 7 -11.14 -4.66 -15.60
N CYS A 8 -10.12 -4.22 -14.87
CA CYS A 8 -9.13 -3.24 -15.32
C CYS A 8 -9.75 -1.95 -15.87
N SER A 9 -10.94 -1.62 -15.34
CA SER A 9 -11.63 -0.40 -15.71
C SER A 9 -10.83 0.83 -15.28
N ASN A 10 -10.62 1.74 -16.21
CA ASN A 10 -10.02 3.05 -15.95
C ASN A 10 -11.09 4.10 -15.57
N THR A 11 -12.25 3.67 -15.10
CA THR A 11 -13.35 4.53 -14.68
C THR A 11 -13.34 4.66 -13.16
N GLY A 12 -13.27 5.91 -12.68
CA GLY A 12 -13.41 6.21 -11.25
C GLY A 12 -14.86 6.07 -10.77
N THR A 13 -15.03 5.95 -9.46
CA THR A 13 -16.33 5.99 -8.76
C THR A 13 -16.39 7.22 -7.84
N ALA A 14 -17.39 7.28 -6.96
CA ALA A 14 -17.47 8.33 -5.94
C ALA A 14 -16.26 8.30 -4.98
N TYR A 15 -15.75 7.12 -4.67
CA TYR A 15 -14.70 6.91 -3.67
C TYR A 15 -13.42 6.28 -4.23
N TYR A 16 -13.47 5.66 -5.40
CA TYR A 16 -12.31 5.12 -6.11
C TYR A 16 -11.80 6.10 -7.15
N ARG A 17 -10.50 6.37 -7.13
CA ARG A 17 -9.81 7.13 -8.18
C ARG A 17 -8.92 6.20 -8.98
N ASN A 18 -9.13 6.13 -10.29
CA ASN A 18 -8.29 5.33 -11.19
C ASN A 18 -6.82 5.77 -11.16
N THR A 19 -6.56 7.07 -10.93
CA THR A 19 -5.20 7.62 -10.75
C THR A 19 -4.48 7.08 -9.51
N HIS A 20 -5.21 6.54 -8.53
CA HIS A 20 -4.63 5.90 -7.34
C HIS A 20 -4.30 4.41 -7.57
N ASN A 21 -4.52 3.90 -8.78
CA ASN A 21 -4.23 2.52 -9.16
C ASN A 21 -3.15 2.47 -10.23
N PRO A 22 -1.86 2.44 -9.86
CA PRO A 22 -0.76 2.53 -10.82
C PRO A 22 -0.73 1.36 -11.79
N PHE A 23 -1.26 0.19 -11.40
CA PHE A 23 -1.21 -1.03 -12.23
C PHE A 23 -2.03 -0.94 -13.51
N LEU A 24 -3.04 -0.06 -13.58
CA LEU A 24 -3.84 0.17 -14.78
C LEU A 24 -3.06 0.86 -15.92
N TYR A 25 -1.95 1.49 -15.60
CA TYR A 25 -1.11 2.23 -16.54
C TYR A 25 0.00 1.38 -17.17
N TYR A 26 0.17 0.14 -16.71
CA TYR A 26 1.06 -0.83 -17.35
C TYR A 26 0.30 -1.61 -18.40
N THR A 27 0.69 -1.46 -19.68
CA THR A 27 -0.01 -2.08 -20.82
C THR A 27 -0.03 -3.60 -20.74
N ASP A 28 1.01 -4.22 -20.22
CA ASP A 28 1.12 -5.67 -20.04
C ASP A 28 0.21 -6.20 -18.91
N ILE A 29 -0.22 -5.33 -17.99
CA ILE A 29 -1.23 -5.66 -16.98
C ILE A 29 -2.63 -5.40 -17.54
N ALA A 30 -2.88 -4.21 -18.06
CA ALA A 30 -4.20 -3.80 -18.54
C ALA A 30 -4.70 -4.66 -19.73
N SER A 31 -3.80 -5.16 -20.58
CA SER A 31 -4.12 -6.02 -21.74
C SER A 31 -4.18 -7.52 -21.42
N SER A 32 -3.86 -7.93 -20.19
CA SER A 32 -3.85 -9.34 -19.79
C SER A 32 -4.96 -9.65 -18.78
N ILE A 33 -5.93 -10.45 -19.16
CA ILE A 33 -7.03 -10.89 -18.28
C ILE A 33 -6.47 -11.51 -16.97
N THR A 34 -5.47 -12.36 -17.07
CA THR A 34 -4.85 -13.04 -15.92
C THR A 34 -4.14 -12.07 -14.98
N ARG A 35 -3.44 -11.04 -15.51
CA ARG A 35 -2.78 -10.05 -14.69
C ARG A 35 -3.76 -9.05 -14.12
N CYS A 36 -4.72 -8.62 -14.95
CA CYS A 36 -5.81 -7.73 -14.55
C CYS A 36 -6.64 -8.30 -13.38
N SER A 37 -6.93 -9.61 -13.38
CA SER A 37 -7.70 -10.25 -12.32
C SER A 37 -7.02 -10.24 -10.93
N ARG A 38 -5.75 -9.84 -10.86
CA ARG A 38 -5.04 -9.62 -9.59
C ARG A 38 -5.30 -8.25 -8.98
N ILE A 39 -5.91 -7.35 -9.73
CA ILE A 39 -6.40 -6.06 -9.21
C ILE A 39 -7.83 -6.31 -8.75
N VAL A 40 -8.00 -6.40 -7.43
CA VAL A 40 -9.29 -6.76 -6.82
C VAL A 40 -9.86 -5.60 -6.01
N ASP A 41 -11.18 -5.62 -5.84
CA ASP A 41 -11.83 -4.78 -4.85
C ASP A 41 -11.45 -5.27 -3.44
N ALA A 42 -10.89 -4.38 -2.65
CA ALA A 42 -10.43 -4.73 -1.32
C ALA A 42 -11.56 -4.75 -0.28
N ASN A 43 -12.66 -4.04 -0.53
CA ASN A 43 -13.79 -3.85 0.40
C ASN A 43 -15.18 -4.10 -0.24
N PRO A 44 -15.43 -5.25 -0.88
CA PRO A 44 -16.63 -5.50 -1.69
C PRO A 44 -17.95 -5.43 -0.92
N SER A 45 -17.91 -5.42 0.41
CA SER A 45 -19.09 -5.41 1.27
C SER A 45 -19.42 -4.04 1.87
N ALA A 46 -18.59 -3.01 1.61
CA ALA A 46 -18.75 -1.67 2.17
C ALA A 46 -18.14 -0.65 1.21
N ILE A 47 -18.61 0.60 1.28
CA ILE A 47 -18.09 1.70 0.45
C ILE A 47 -17.89 2.96 1.29
N GLY A 48 -16.95 3.81 0.87
CA GLY A 48 -16.71 5.12 1.49
C GLY A 48 -15.98 5.04 2.83
N TYR A 49 -16.25 5.99 3.71
CA TYR A 49 -15.55 6.15 4.97
C TYR A 49 -15.57 4.89 5.84
N LEU A 50 -14.37 4.48 6.27
CA LEU A 50 -14.11 3.33 7.13
C LEU A 50 -14.59 1.99 6.53
N ALA A 51 -14.63 1.89 5.22
CA ALA A 51 -14.90 0.66 4.49
C ALA A 51 -13.64 -0.23 4.46
N LEU A 52 -13.44 -1.03 5.51
CA LEU A 52 -12.21 -1.79 5.71
C LEU A 52 -11.96 -2.85 4.61
N PRO A 53 -10.69 -3.08 4.22
CA PRO A 53 -10.30 -3.98 3.14
C PRO A 53 -10.42 -5.47 3.53
N THR A 54 -11.63 -5.98 3.57
CA THR A 54 -11.95 -7.35 3.99
C THR A 54 -11.30 -8.41 3.11
N THR A 55 -11.17 -8.18 1.81
CA THR A 55 -10.48 -9.09 0.89
C THR A 55 -9.00 -9.23 1.26
N LEU A 56 -8.30 -8.11 1.47
CA LEU A 56 -6.89 -8.12 1.91
C LEU A 56 -6.72 -8.90 3.23
N ILE A 57 -7.60 -8.65 4.21
CA ILE A 57 -7.53 -9.33 5.50
C ILE A 57 -7.80 -10.83 5.37
N THR A 58 -8.71 -11.23 4.50
CA THR A 58 -8.97 -12.64 4.20
C THR A 58 -7.73 -13.30 3.60
N ASP A 59 -7.11 -12.68 2.61
CA ASP A 59 -5.89 -13.19 1.97
C ASP A 59 -4.73 -13.29 2.98
N LEU A 60 -4.52 -12.28 3.82
CA LEU A 60 -3.47 -12.29 4.85
C LEU A 60 -3.70 -13.34 5.95
N ASN A 61 -4.90 -13.87 6.08
CA ASN A 61 -5.21 -14.97 6.99
C ASN A 61 -5.13 -16.36 6.35
N SER A 62 -4.68 -16.44 5.09
CA SER A 62 -4.53 -17.69 4.34
C SER A 62 -3.11 -17.83 3.80
N THR A 63 -2.43 -18.92 4.15
CA THR A 63 -1.09 -19.22 3.59
C THR A 63 -1.15 -19.74 2.15
N THR A 64 -2.33 -20.03 1.63
CA THR A 64 -2.53 -20.56 0.26
C THR A 64 -2.96 -19.50 -0.74
N THR A 65 -3.63 -18.43 -0.30
CA THR A 65 -4.13 -17.36 -1.18
C THR A 65 -3.30 -16.07 -1.07
N SER A 66 -2.54 -15.91 0.02
CA SER A 66 -1.71 -14.74 0.23
C SER A 66 -0.65 -14.60 -0.86
N SER A 67 -0.59 -13.42 -1.46
CA SER A 67 0.47 -13.07 -2.41
C SER A 67 1.72 -12.59 -1.67
N ASN A 68 2.90 -12.82 -2.26
CA ASN A 68 4.17 -12.36 -1.69
C ASN A 68 4.29 -10.83 -1.66
N TYR A 69 3.61 -10.15 -2.57
CA TYR A 69 3.52 -8.70 -2.63
C TYR A 69 2.08 -8.27 -2.77
N MET A 70 1.66 -7.36 -1.92
CA MET A 70 0.32 -6.77 -1.94
C MET A 70 0.42 -5.25 -1.88
N TRP A 71 -0.37 -4.59 -2.70
CA TRP A 71 -0.51 -3.14 -2.72
C TRP A 71 -1.94 -2.77 -2.34
N LEU A 72 -2.11 -2.02 -1.28
CA LEU A 72 -3.39 -1.46 -0.88
C LEU A 72 -3.37 0.05 -1.08
N THR A 73 -4.31 0.57 -1.86
CA THR A 73 -4.66 1.99 -1.83
C THR A 73 -6.03 2.10 -1.20
N PRO A 74 -6.18 2.82 -0.09
CA PRO A 74 -7.47 3.14 0.51
C PRO A 74 -8.34 3.95 -0.46
N ASN A 75 -9.64 3.98 -0.21
CA ASN A 75 -10.54 4.87 -0.94
C ASN A 75 -10.28 6.35 -0.55
N THR A 76 -10.90 7.27 -1.28
CA THR A 76 -10.63 8.72 -1.10
C THR A 76 -11.05 9.27 0.26
N CYS A 77 -11.88 8.57 1.04
CA CYS A 77 -12.23 8.97 2.39
C CYS A 77 -11.19 8.53 3.43
N ASP A 78 -10.49 7.44 3.16
CA ASP A 78 -9.61 6.77 4.11
C ASP A 78 -8.12 6.98 3.80
N ASP A 79 -7.80 7.63 2.66
CA ASP A 79 -6.42 7.93 2.22
C ASP A 79 -5.83 9.21 2.85
N GLY A 80 -6.65 10.01 3.54
CA GLY A 80 -6.25 11.26 4.17
C GLY A 80 -6.40 12.50 3.29
N HIS A 81 -7.02 12.40 2.09
CA HIS A 81 -7.14 13.50 1.13
C HIS A 81 -8.53 14.16 1.14
N THR A 82 -9.60 13.38 1.09
CA THR A 82 -10.97 13.89 0.88
C THR A 82 -11.76 13.95 2.18
N LEU A 83 -12.44 15.08 2.39
CA LEU A 83 -13.40 15.23 3.51
C LEU A 83 -14.63 14.38 3.25
N CYS A 84 -14.93 13.45 4.14
CA CYS A 84 -16.11 12.59 4.07
C CYS A 84 -16.93 12.66 5.36
N ALA A 85 -18.26 12.60 5.19
CA ALA A 85 -19.16 12.46 6.33
C ALA A 85 -18.93 11.10 7.04
N PRO A 86 -19.16 10.98 8.34
CA PRO A 86 -19.69 12.04 9.23
C PRO A 86 -18.62 12.99 9.79
N LEU A 87 -17.32 12.64 9.69
CA LEU A 87 -16.27 13.36 10.41
C LEU A 87 -15.84 14.66 9.72
N ASN A 88 -15.79 14.69 8.40
CA ASN A 88 -15.32 15.83 7.61
C ASN A 88 -13.95 16.37 8.10
N ASN A 89 -13.04 15.46 8.47
CA ASN A 89 -11.70 15.75 8.92
C ASN A 89 -10.76 14.66 8.43
N THR A 90 -9.92 14.96 7.46
CA THR A 90 -9.07 13.98 6.78
C THR A 90 -8.07 13.29 7.70
N VAL A 91 -7.52 14.02 8.68
CA VAL A 91 -6.57 13.44 9.63
C VAL A 91 -7.26 12.45 10.57
N THR A 92 -8.45 12.79 11.06
CA THR A 92 -9.23 11.91 11.92
C THR A 92 -9.70 10.68 11.15
N GLN A 93 -10.20 10.86 9.92
CA GLN A 93 -10.61 9.76 9.03
C GLN A 93 -9.47 8.77 8.81
N LEU A 94 -8.30 9.27 8.43
CA LEU A 94 -7.11 8.45 8.24
C LEU A 94 -6.66 7.76 9.53
N ASN A 95 -6.68 8.48 10.67
CA ASN A 95 -6.35 7.89 11.97
C ASN A 95 -7.28 6.74 12.33
N ASP A 96 -8.58 6.92 12.14
CA ASP A 96 -9.59 5.89 12.43
C ASP A 96 -9.38 4.66 11.53
N TYR A 97 -9.14 4.88 10.24
CA TYR A 97 -8.85 3.82 9.30
C TYR A 97 -7.58 3.06 9.68
N LEU A 98 -6.44 3.75 9.84
CA LEU A 98 -5.17 3.11 10.18
C LEU A 98 -5.22 2.40 11.55
N SER A 99 -5.91 2.96 12.53
CA SER A 99 -6.07 2.37 13.87
C SER A 99 -6.80 1.02 13.83
N GLN A 100 -7.63 0.80 12.84
CA GLN A 100 -8.36 -0.47 12.67
C GLN A 100 -7.65 -1.44 11.74
N ILE A 101 -7.07 -0.97 10.63
CA ILE A 101 -6.51 -1.88 9.64
C ILE A 101 -5.11 -2.37 10.02
N VAL A 102 -4.24 -1.51 10.55
CA VAL A 102 -2.86 -1.87 10.88
C VAL A 102 -2.80 -3.03 11.89
N PRO A 103 -3.54 -3.01 13.01
CA PRO A 103 -3.57 -4.15 13.92
C PRO A 103 -4.09 -5.45 13.27
N LYS A 104 -5.05 -5.36 12.35
CA LYS A 104 -5.57 -6.54 11.63
C LYS A 104 -4.50 -7.14 10.72
N ILE A 105 -3.73 -6.33 10.00
CA ILE A 105 -2.61 -6.76 9.17
C ILE A 105 -1.53 -7.43 10.03
N LEU A 106 -1.03 -6.73 11.04
CA LEU A 106 0.07 -7.22 11.89
C LEU A 106 -0.31 -8.45 12.73
N ASN A 107 -1.60 -8.66 13.00
CA ASN A 107 -2.12 -9.83 13.70
C ASN A 107 -2.58 -10.96 12.77
N SER A 108 -2.49 -10.80 11.47
CA SER A 108 -2.88 -11.84 10.50
C SER A 108 -1.97 -13.07 10.57
N THR A 109 -2.45 -14.17 10.01
CA THR A 109 -1.71 -15.44 9.95
C THR A 109 -0.35 -15.28 9.28
N ILE A 110 -0.27 -14.55 8.16
CA ILE A 110 0.98 -14.30 7.43
C ILE A 110 1.99 -13.54 8.30
N PHE A 111 1.58 -12.45 8.91
CA PHE A 111 2.48 -11.63 9.74
C PHE A 111 2.95 -12.33 11.03
N LYS A 112 2.17 -13.29 11.53
CA LYS A 112 2.53 -14.09 12.71
C LYS A 112 3.39 -15.31 12.40
N SER A 113 3.26 -15.88 11.20
CA SER A 113 3.91 -17.16 10.85
C SER A 113 5.06 -17.02 9.87
N GLN A 114 5.21 -15.87 9.22
CA GLN A 114 6.22 -15.64 8.20
C GLN A 114 6.97 -14.32 8.46
N GLN A 115 8.09 -14.13 7.76
CA GLN A 115 8.78 -12.84 7.74
C GLN A 115 8.04 -11.90 6.77
N ALA A 116 7.13 -11.12 7.32
CA ALA A 116 6.33 -10.17 6.55
C ALA A 116 6.55 -8.73 7.05
N ALA A 117 6.61 -7.80 6.11
CA ALA A 117 6.77 -6.38 6.41
C ALA A 117 5.65 -5.56 5.76
N LEU A 118 5.12 -4.60 6.52
CA LEU A 118 4.18 -3.58 6.07
C LEU A 118 4.94 -2.27 5.89
N LEU A 119 4.79 -1.63 4.73
CA LEU A 119 5.16 -0.24 4.52
C LEU A 119 3.89 0.61 4.47
N ILE A 120 3.85 1.68 5.25
CA ILE A 120 2.83 2.73 5.16
C ILE A 120 3.53 3.98 4.66
N THR A 121 3.09 4.53 3.55
CA THR A 121 3.65 5.74 2.95
C THR A 121 2.63 6.46 2.09
N TRP A 122 2.94 7.67 1.67
CA TRP A 122 2.16 8.52 0.77
C TRP A 122 2.96 8.85 -0.48
N ASP A 123 2.27 9.27 -1.52
CA ASP A 123 2.85 9.65 -2.80
C ASP A 123 3.57 11.01 -2.72
N GLU A 124 2.95 11.99 -2.07
CA GLU A 124 3.50 13.35 -1.93
C GLU A 124 3.10 14.00 -0.60
N ALA A 125 3.77 15.08 -0.25
CA ALA A 125 3.43 15.89 0.91
C ALA A 125 2.39 16.97 0.56
N SER A 126 1.61 17.40 1.56
CA SER A 126 0.66 18.51 1.41
C SER A 126 1.33 19.85 1.11
N SER A 127 2.60 20.02 1.46
CA SER A 127 3.40 21.21 1.17
C SER A 127 4.35 20.97 0.00
N LYS A 128 4.49 21.99 -0.86
CA LYS A 128 5.31 21.87 -2.05
C LYS A 128 6.83 21.78 -1.74
N THR A 129 7.27 22.27 -0.58
CA THR A 129 8.70 22.30 -0.26
C THR A 129 8.92 22.27 1.26
N PRO A 130 9.70 21.33 1.77
CA PRO A 130 10.20 20.12 1.07
C PRO A 130 9.08 19.10 0.86
N ASN A 131 9.11 18.39 -0.26
CA ASN A 131 8.19 17.25 -0.52
C ASN A 131 8.63 16.03 0.32
N LYS A 132 8.33 16.09 1.60
CA LYS A 132 8.72 15.06 2.57
C LYS A 132 7.50 14.29 3.04
N VAL A 133 7.47 13.00 2.72
CA VAL A 133 6.40 12.08 3.12
C VAL A 133 6.81 11.20 4.28
N THR A 134 5.84 10.74 5.04
CA THR A 134 6.03 9.74 6.08
C THR A 134 6.23 8.38 5.44
N ALA A 135 7.19 7.61 5.97
CA ALA A 135 7.39 6.20 5.61
C ALA A 135 7.62 5.39 6.88
N ILE A 136 6.77 4.40 7.13
CA ILE A 136 6.78 3.58 8.34
C ILE A 136 6.84 2.11 7.95
N TRP A 137 7.89 1.42 8.39
CA TRP A 137 8.00 -0.03 8.28
C TRP A 137 7.54 -0.71 9.57
N ALA A 138 6.80 -1.80 9.46
CA ALA A 138 6.35 -2.62 10.59
C ALA A 138 6.30 -4.10 10.20
N GLY A 139 6.47 -5.00 11.16
CA GLY A 139 6.44 -6.45 10.95
C GLY A 139 7.61 -7.16 11.61
N SER A 140 7.60 -8.50 11.56
CA SER A 140 8.59 -9.32 12.28
C SER A 140 10.06 -9.10 11.84
N PRO A 141 10.38 -8.87 10.55
CA PRO A 141 11.75 -8.60 10.14
C PRO A 141 12.20 -7.16 10.35
N VAL A 142 11.35 -6.27 10.85
CA VAL A 142 11.62 -4.83 10.96
C VAL A 142 12.14 -4.48 12.33
N LYS A 143 13.17 -3.63 12.40
CA LYS A 143 13.70 -3.08 13.65
C LYS A 143 12.64 -2.21 14.35
N THR A 144 12.38 -2.49 15.61
CA THR A 144 11.45 -1.69 16.42
C THR A 144 12.08 -0.39 16.87
N SER A 145 11.28 0.69 16.93
CA SER A 145 11.71 2.00 17.41
C SER A 145 12.94 2.58 16.68
N TYR A 146 13.19 2.13 15.45
CA TYR A 146 14.31 2.59 14.64
C TYR A 146 13.90 3.82 13.81
N LYS A 147 14.74 4.83 13.83
CA LYS A 147 14.60 6.04 13.00
C LYS A 147 15.86 6.24 12.18
N SER A 148 15.72 6.23 10.86
CA SER A 148 16.84 6.54 9.96
C SER A 148 17.10 8.05 9.89
N LEU A 149 18.38 8.39 9.74
CA LEU A 149 18.86 9.73 9.37
C LEU A 149 19.18 9.84 7.87
N SER A 150 19.12 8.73 7.14
CA SER A 150 19.34 8.72 5.69
C SER A 150 18.16 9.34 4.96
N ALA A 151 18.44 10.05 3.87
CA ALA A 151 17.42 10.47 2.93
C ALA A 151 17.05 9.29 2.02
N TYR A 152 15.78 9.07 1.83
CA TYR A 152 15.18 8.08 0.95
C TYR A 152 14.13 8.74 0.07
N ASP A 153 13.79 8.08 -1.04
CA ASP A 153 12.73 8.46 -1.96
C ASP A 153 11.91 7.24 -2.40
N HIS A 154 10.97 7.41 -3.30
CA HIS A 154 10.15 6.31 -3.81
C HIS A 154 10.97 5.30 -4.64
N TYR A 155 12.07 5.71 -5.26
CA TYR A 155 12.98 4.77 -5.91
C TYR A 155 13.71 3.90 -4.89
N SER A 156 13.97 4.42 -3.71
CA SER A 156 14.50 3.62 -2.59
C SER A 156 13.52 2.53 -2.14
N THR A 157 12.22 2.80 -2.18
CA THR A 157 11.18 1.80 -1.92
C THR A 157 11.22 0.68 -2.97
N ALA A 158 11.23 1.03 -4.26
CA ALA A 158 11.35 0.06 -5.35
C ALA A 158 12.63 -0.77 -5.19
N ARG A 159 13.77 -0.09 -4.97
CA ARG A 159 15.07 -0.73 -4.78
C ARG A 159 15.11 -1.70 -3.59
N THR A 160 14.37 -1.39 -2.52
CA THR A 160 14.26 -2.28 -1.35
C THR A 160 13.56 -3.58 -1.71
N ILE A 161 12.46 -3.50 -2.47
CA ILE A 161 11.71 -4.66 -2.94
C ILE A 161 12.55 -5.50 -3.89
N GLU A 162 13.21 -4.87 -4.86
CA GLU A 162 14.12 -5.53 -5.81
C GLU A 162 15.24 -6.27 -5.08
N THR A 163 15.85 -5.62 -4.08
CA THR A 163 16.91 -6.22 -3.28
C THR A 163 16.40 -7.42 -2.48
N ALA A 164 15.23 -7.31 -1.85
CA ALA A 164 14.65 -8.36 -1.02
C ALA A 164 14.35 -9.64 -1.82
N TRP A 165 13.99 -9.51 -3.08
CA TRP A 165 13.65 -10.66 -3.95
C TRP A 165 14.67 -10.93 -5.07
N ASN A 166 15.84 -10.28 -5.02
CA ASN A 166 16.89 -10.41 -6.03
C ASN A 166 16.35 -10.18 -7.46
N LEU A 167 15.52 -9.14 -7.62
CA LEU A 167 14.96 -8.72 -8.90
C LEU A 167 15.91 -7.75 -9.61
N PRO A 168 15.90 -7.71 -10.94
CA PRO A 168 16.59 -6.66 -11.70
C PRO A 168 15.94 -5.31 -11.44
N THR A 169 16.70 -4.24 -11.58
CA THR A 169 16.18 -2.88 -11.52
C THR A 169 15.33 -2.55 -12.76
N LEU A 170 14.29 -1.78 -12.57
CA LEU A 170 13.36 -1.39 -13.64
C LEU A 170 13.86 -0.20 -14.44
N THR A 171 14.58 0.72 -13.79
CA THR A 171 15.02 1.99 -14.40
C THR A 171 16.43 2.38 -13.96
N GLY A 172 16.98 3.43 -14.59
CA GLY A 172 18.24 4.03 -14.16
C GLY A 172 18.13 4.84 -12.85
N TYR A 173 16.92 5.10 -12.35
CA TYR A 173 16.73 5.81 -11.10
C TYR A 173 16.78 4.88 -9.89
N ASP A 174 16.01 3.80 -9.91
CA ASP A 174 16.02 2.79 -8.85
C ASP A 174 17.35 2.07 -8.75
N SER A 175 18.06 1.84 -9.90
CA SER A 175 19.41 1.26 -9.90
C SER A 175 20.44 2.07 -9.11
N LYS A 176 20.23 3.38 -8.98
CA LYS A 176 21.10 4.29 -8.23
C LYS A 176 20.56 4.59 -6.82
N ALA A 177 19.33 4.21 -6.54
CA ALA A 177 18.71 4.47 -5.25
C ALA A 177 19.28 3.58 -4.15
N LYS A 178 19.39 4.13 -2.95
CA LYS A 178 19.82 3.38 -1.77
C LYS A 178 18.63 2.54 -1.25
N PRO A 179 18.76 1.19 -1.13
CA PRO A 179 17.71 0.39 -0.53
C PRO A 179 17.58 0.69 0.97
N MET A 180 16.38 0.55 1.51
CA MET A 180 16.06 0.80 2.91
C MET A 180 16.42 -0.38 3.84
N THR A 181 17.46 -1.14 3.51
CA THR A 181 17.85 -2.38 4.22
C THR A 181 18.21 -2.14 5.68
N GLU A 182 18.60 -0.92 6.06
CA GLU A 182 18.91 -0.58 7.44
C GLU A 182 17.72 -0.70 8.42
N PHE A 183 16.48 -0.72 7.91
CA PHE A 183 15.27 -0.90 8.71
C PHE A 183 15.03 -2.36 9.11
N PHE A 184 15.71 -3.31 8.47
CA PHE A 184 15.47 -4.74 8.66
C PHE A 184 16.50 -5.36 9.59
N LEU A 185 16.09 -6.42 10.28
CA LEU A 185 16.95 -7.29 11.07
C LEU A 185 17.85 -8.10 10.12
N PRO A 186 19.08 -8.47 10.52
CA PRO A 186 19.98 -9.31 9.74
C PRO A 186 19.45 -10.72 9.55
#